data_4cda00dbd88a6055ccb231b367b895bc
#
_entry.id   4cda00dbd88a6055ccb231b367b895bc
#
_cell.length_a   1.000
_cell.length_b   1.000
_cell.length_c   1.000
_cell.angle_alpha   90.00
_cell.angle_beta   90.00
_cell.angle_gamma   90.00
#
_symmetry.space_group_name_H-M   'P 1'
#
loop_
_entity.id
_entity.type
_entity.pdbx_description
1 polymer ?
#
loop_
_entity_poly.entity_id
_entity_poly.type
_entity_poly.pdbx_seq_one_letter_code
_entity_poly.pdbx_strand_id
1 'polypeptide(L)'
;MNDRDRCYSVLLVSSSARLNGSMLPLLAGSQYQQPIAVAVTVAGARRALLERRFDLVLINTPMPDDFGTQLALDVCENTGSGVLLLVKAEHYPDINARVSDFGVLTVSKPTTAQIMTQSLRLLRSTRERLRRMEQKTATLERKMEEIRIVNRAKWMLIDRLHLTEQEAHRLIEKRAMDRCVTRRVIAEEILADEK
;
A
#
# COMPACT_ATOMS: atom_id res chain seq x y z
N MET A 1 -18.11 -5.65 -1.22
CA MET A 1 -17.88 -4.71 -0.11
C MET A 1 -17.70 -3.34 -0.75
N ASN A 2 -18.65 -2.44 -0.49
CA ASN A 2 -18.70 -1.14 -1.18
C ASN A 2 -17.49 -0.29 -0.73
N ASP A 3 -16.75 0.31 -1.65
CA ASP A 3 -15.55 1.14 -1.44
C ASP A 3 -15.81 2.37 -0.52
N ARG A 4 -17.09 2.63 -0.19
CA ARG A 4 -17.53 3.76 0.65
C ARG A 4 -17.43 3.52 2.16
N ASP A 5 -17.27 2.25 2.61
CA ASP A 5 -17.28 1.89 4.04
C ASP A 5 -15.88 1.62 4.61
N ARG A 6 -14.82 1.94 3.85
CA ARG A 6 -13.46 1.68 4.31
C ARG A 6 -12.97 2.77 5.26
N CYS A 7 -12.52 2.34 6.45
CA CYS A 7 -11.81 3.19 7.39
C CYS A 7 -10.30 3.16 7.11
N TYR A 8 -9.69 4.35 6.99
CA TYR A 8 -8.25 4.51 6.78
C TYR A 8 -7.51 4.51 8.12
N SER A 9 -6.49 3.68 8.24
CA SER A 9 -5.57 3.71 9.39
C SER A 9 -4.62 4.90 9.27
N VAL A 10 -4.49 5.68 10.35
CA VAL A 10 -3.71 6.92 10.37
C VAL A 10 -2.65 6.87 11.46
N LEU A 11 -1.42 7.28 11.12
CA LEU A 11 -0.35 7.60 12.07
C LEU A 11 -0.12 9.12 12.06
N LEU A 12 -0.33 9.75 13.20
CA LEU A 12 0.01 11.16 13.43
C LEU A 12 1.36 11.24 14.13
N VAL A 13 2.38 11.72 13.44
CA VAL A 13 3.74 11.92 13.99
C VAL A 13 3.88 13.39 14.41
N SER A 14 3.68 13.66 15.70
CA SER A 14 3.70 15.03 16.23
C SER A 14 3.91 15.06 17.73
N SER A 15 4.86 15.85 18.18
CA SER A 15 5.10 16.19 19.59
C SER A 15 4.30 17.41 20.08
N SER A 16 3.60 18.11 19.18
CA SER A 16 2.87 19.34 19.49
C SER A 16 1.45 19.05 19.98
N ALA A 17 1.20 19.21 21.28
CA ALA A 17 -0.14 19.08 21.86
C ALA A 17 -1.17 20.01 21.18
N ARG A 18 -0.77 21.23 20.83
CA ARG A 18 -1.62 22.20 20.12
C ARG A 18 -2.05 21.69 18.74
N LEU A 19 -1.09 21.16 17.97
CA LEU A 19 -1.41 20.59 16.66
C LEU A 19 -2.28 19.34 16.80
N ASN A 20 -1.94 18.44 17.72
CA ASN A 20 -2.72 17.24 17.99
C ASN A 20 -4.17 17.59 18.34
N GLY A 21 -4.39 18.59 19.19
CA GLY A 21 -5.72 19.08 19.54
C GLY A 21 -6.53 19.63 18.36
N SER A 22 -5.87 20.17 17.33
CA SER A 22 -6.54 20.63 16.09
C SER A 22 -6.69 19.53 15.03
N MET A 23 -5.78 18.56 14.97
CA MET A 23 -5.79 17.49 13.97
C MET A 23 -6.72 16.33 14.32
N LEU A 24 -6.73 15.88 15.58
CA LEU A 24 -7.54 14.76 16.02
C LEU A 24 -9.04 14.94 15.75
N PRO A 25 -9.66 16.13 15.96
CA PRO A 25 -11.05 16.35 15.56
C PRO A 25 -11.31 16.20 14.06
N LEU A 26 -10.35 16.59 13.20
CA LEU A 26 -10.47 16.41 11.75
C LEU A 26 -10.38 14.94 11.34
N LEU A 27 -9.73 14.12 12.16
CA LEU A 27 -9.56 12.67 11.98
C LEU A 27 -10.60 11.84 12.75
N ALA A 28 -11.57 12.46 13.43
CA ALA A 28 -12.62 11.76 14.17
C ALA A 28 -13.75 11.21 13.29
N GLY A 29 -13.77 11.52 11.99
CA GLY A 29 -14.81 11.05 11.07
C GLY A 29 -14.77 9.53 10.87
N SER A 30 -15.92 8.95 10.55
CA SER A 30 -16.11 7.49 10.34
C SER A 30 -15.20 6.88 9.26
N GLN A 31 -14.65 7.72 8.39
CA GLN A 31 -13.69 7.30 7.35
C GLN A 31 -12.28 6.99 7.91
N TYR A 32 -12.01 7.25 9.19
CA TYR A 32 -10.73 6.96 9.82
C TYR A 32 -10.88 5.95 10.94
N GLN A 33 -9.94 5.02 11.01
CA GLN A 33 -9.91 4.00 12.05
C GLN A 33 -9.55 4.64 13.41
N GLN A 34 -10.36 4.37 14.42
CA GLN A 34 -10.12 4.86 15.78
C GLN A 34 -9.55 3.74 16.68
N PRO A 35 -8.74 4.07 17.69
CA PRO A 35 -8.13 5.38 17.93
C PRO A 35 -7.02 5.70 16.92
N ILE A 36 -6.81 7.02 16.67
CA ILE A 36 -5.70 7.48 15.85
C ILE A 36 -4.39 7.19 16.58
N ALA A 37 -3.45 6.53 15.89
CA ALA A 37 -2.11 6.31 16.43
C ALA A 37 -1.32 7.61 16.44
N VAL A 38 -0.67 7.93 17.56
CA VAL A 38 0.16 9.13 17.71
C VAL A 38 1.58 8.72 18.11
N ALA A 39 2.57 9.19 17.37
CA ALA A 39 3.99 9.07 17.71
C ALA A 39 4.57 10.47 17.99
N VAL A 40 5.25 10.62 19.09
CA VAL A 40 5.82 11.93 19.53
C VAL A 40 7.27 12.13 19.07
N THR A 41 7.87 11.12 18.47
CA THR A 41 9.24 11.12 17.93
C THR A 41 9.29 10.37 16.61
N VAL A 42 10.29 10.65 15.78
CA VAL A 42 10.56 9.89 14.54
C VAL A 42 10.91 8.43 14.86
N ALA A 43 11.70 8.19 15.91
CA ALA A 43 12.03 6.83 16.37
C ALA A 43 10.78 6.05 16.79
N GLY A 44 9.83 6.71 17.47
CA GLY A 44 8.53 6.13 17.83
C GLY A 44 7.67 5.81 16.60
N ALA A 45 7.68 6.71 15.62
CA ALA A 45 6.98 6.50 14.35
C ALA A 45 7.54 5.30 13.57
N ARG A 46 8.88 5.17 13.48
CA ARG A 46 9.52 4.02 12.84
C ARG A 46 9.13 2.69 13.50
N ARG A 47 9.09 2.63 14.84
CA ARG A 47 8.61 1.43 15.55
C ARG A 47 7.16 1.09 15.21
N ALA A 48 6.27 2.09 15.26
CA ALA A 48 4.86 1.89 14.91
C ALA A 48 4.67 1.38 13.46
N LEU A 49 5.49 1.84 12.53
CA LEU A 49 5.48 1.41 11.11
C LEU A 49 6.01 -0.02 10.92
N LEU A 50 6.88 -0.52 11.81
CA LEU A 50 7.31 -1.92 11.82
C LEU A 50 6.24 -2.86 12.36
N GLU A 51 5.45 -2.40 13.36
CA GLU A 51 4.40 -3.21 13.99
C GLU A 51 3.16 -3.37 13.10
N ARG A 52 2.79 -2.33 12.36
CA ARG A 52 1.61 -2.34 11.47
C ARG A 52 1.73 -1.37 10.31
N ARG A 53 0.95 -1.64 9.27
CA ARG A 53 0.82 -0.73 8.12
C ARG A 53 -0.22 0.35 8.41
N PHE A 54 0.06 1.56 7.92
CA PHE A 54 -0.87 2.68 7.94
C PHE A 54 -1.24 3.08 6.51
N ASP A 55 -2.48 3.51 6.30
CA ASP A 55 -2.91 4.05 5.02
C ASP A 55 -2.41 5.48 4.82
N LEU A 56 -2.37 6.26 5.91
CA LEU A 56 -1.94 7.67 5.91
C LEU A 56 -0.94 7.92 7.04
N VAL A 57 0.11 8.69 6.75
CA VAL A 57 1.11 9.14 7.73
C VAL A 57 1.20 10.67 7.66
N LEU A 58 0.88 11.32 8.77
CA LEU A 58 0.88 12.77 8.89
C LEU A 58 2.04 13.18 9.79
N ILE A 59 3.00 13.94 9.28
CA ILE A 59 4.23 14.29 9.99
C ILE A 59 4.27 15.80 10.21
N ASN A 60 4.40 16.22 11.47
CA ASN A 60 4.55 17.62 11.86
C ASN A 60 6.01 17.97 12.12
N THR A 61 6.66 18.65 11.21
CA THR A 61 8.07 19.06 11.34
C THR A 61 8.24 20.38 12.10
N PRO A 62 9.36 20.63 12.78
CA PRO A 62 10.36 19.64 13.14
C PRO A 62 9.88 18.74 14.30
N MET A 63 10.43 17.53 14.38
CA MET A 63 10.26 16.65 15.52
C MET A 63 11.39 16.83 16.53
N PRO A 64 11.27 16.35 17.79
CA PRO A 64 12.28 16.54 18.80
C PRO A 64 13.62 15.84 18.51
N ASP A 65 13.56 14.71 17.81
CA ASP A 65 14.69 13.82 17.55
C ASP A 65 15.20 13.89 16.08
N ASP A 66 14.42 14.47 15.17
CA ASP A 66 14.77 14.57 13.75
C ASP A 66 13.88 15.62 13.08
N PHE A 67 14.25 16.10 11.88
CA PHE A 67 13.36 17.00 11.14
C PHE A 67 12.10 16.30 10.60
N GLY A 68 12.19 15.00 10.31
CA GLY A 68 11.07 14.20 9.81
C GLY A 68 10.95 14.08 8.30
N THR A 69 11.79 14.79 7.53
CA THR A 69 11.80 14.72 6.06
C THR A 69 12.22 13.34 5.58
N GLN A 70 13.29 12.77 6.17
CA GLN A 70 13.76 11.45 5.80
C GLN A 70 12.72 10.36 6.11
N LEU A 71 12.02 10.48 7.24
CA LEU A 71 10.90 9.57 7.55
C LEU A 71 9.82 9.63 6.47
N ALA A 72 9.48 10.84 5.98
CA ALA A 72 8.48 10.98 4.92
C ALA A 72 8.88 10.26 3.62
N LEU A 73 10.15 10.40 3.21
CA LEU A 73 10.70 9.71 2.04
C LEU A 73 10.72 8.20 2.23
N ASP A 74 11.25 7.71 3.36
CA ASP A 74 11.31 6.28 3.68
C ASP A 74 9.92 5.63 3.65
N VAL A 75 8.90 6.33 4.15
CA VAL A 75 7.51 5.83 4.14
C VAL A 75 6.95 5.77 2.72
N CYS A 76 7.21 6.78 1.89
CA CYS A 76 6.76 6.77 0.50
C CYS A 76 7.43 5.68 -0.33
N GLU A 77 8.73 5.47 -0.15
CA GLU A 77 9.49 4.48 -0.92
C GLU A 77 9.17 3.04 -0.51
N ASN A 78 9.05 2.78 0.80
CA ASN A 78 8.94 1.42 1.32
C ASN A 78 7.50 0.98 1.63
N THR A 79 6.54 1.91 1.55
CA THR A 79 5.14 1.59 1.84
C THR A 79 4.20 2.23 0.80
N GLY A 80 3.01 1.69 0.65
CA GLY A 80 1.97 2.34 -0.15
C GLY A 80 1.20 3.44 0.60
N SER A 81 1.71 3.96 1.72
CA SER A 81 1.03 4.97 2.54
C SER A 81 0.98 6.33 1.85
N GLY A 82 -0.13 7.06 1.98
CA GLY A 82 -0.15 8.47 1.66
C GLY A 82 0.55 9.27 2.75
N VAL A 83 1.51 10.12 2.38
CA VAL A 83 2.29 10.92 3.33
C VAL A 83 1.96 12.41 3.20
N LEU A 84 1.67 13.06 4.33
CA LEU A 84 1.50 14.50 4.44
C LEU A 84 2.52 15.06 5.41
N LEU A 85 3.30 16.04 4.96
CA LEU A 85 4.33 16.70 5.73
C LEU A 85 3.92 18.15 6.04
N LEU A 86 3.76 18.48 7.32
CA LEU A 86 3.47 19.83 7.80
C LEU A 86 4.77 20.57 8.09
N VAL A 87 5.06 21.63 7.34
CA VAL A 87 6.34 22.34 7.38
C VAL A 87 6.10 23.81 7.70
N LYS A 88 7.00 24.48 8.43
CA LYS A 88 6.94 25.93 8.59
C LYS A 88 7.09 26.63 7.24
N ALA A 89 6.43 27.78 7.05
CA ALA A 89 6.44 28.53 5.81
C ALA A 89 7.85 28.87 5.32
N GLU A 90 8.78 29.17 6.22
CA GLU A 90 10.18 29.50 5.95
C GLU A 90 10.96 28.34 5.27
N HIS A 91 10.59 27.08 5.56
CA HIS A 91 11.25 25.89 5.03
C HIS A 91 10.46 25.23 3.89
N TYR A 92 9.24 25.74 3.62
CA TYR A 92 8.34 25.11 2.67
C TYR A 92 8.92 24.96 1.25
N PRO A 93 9.51 26.02 0.62
CA PRO A 93 10.01 25.90 -0.75
C PRO A 93 11.07 24.81 -0.89
N ASP A 94 12.08 24.82 0.00
CA ASP A 94 13.22 23.90 -0.06
C ASP A 94 12.79 22.45 0.20
N ILE A 95 11.93 22.24 1.20
CA ILE A 95 11.47 20.90 1.55
C ILE A 95 10.53 20.38 0.49
N ASN A 96 9.59 21.20 0.01
CA ASN A 96 8.67 20.78 -1.03
C ASN A 96 9.42 20.36 -2.30
N ALA A 97 10.44 21.13 -2.72
CA ALA A 97 11.28 20.77 -3.87
C ALA A 97 12.00 19.41 -3.71
N ARG A 98 12.32 19.03 -2.46
CA ARG A 98 13.03 17.77 -2.17
C ARG A 98 12.12 16.56 -2.11
N VAL A 99 10.84 16.73 -1.74
CA VAL A 99 9.97 15.59 -1.41
C VAL A 99 8.77 15.41 -2.34
N SER A 100 8.42 16.42 -3.14
CA SER A 100 7.25 16.39 -4.03
C SER A 100 7.32 15.27 -5.07
N ASP A 101 8.49 15.07 -5.67
CA ASP A 101 8.69 14.06 -6.72
C ASP A 101 8.54 12.62 -6.18
N PHE A 102 8.68 12.43 -4.87
CA PHE A 102 8.47 11.17 -4.18
C PHE A 102 7.01 10.94 -3.76
N GLY A 103 6.11 11.88 -4.08
CA GLY A 103 4.68 11.77 -3.76
C GLY A 103 4.30 12.21 -2.35
N VAL A 104 5.17 12.90 -1.63
CA VAL A 104 4.87 13.51 -0.33
C VAL A 104 4.06 14.78 -0.53
N LEU A 105 2.88 14.85 0.07
CA LEU A 105 2.07 16.08 0.09
C LEU A 105 2.59 17.01 1.18
N THR A 106 3.07 18.19 0.80
CA THR A 106 3.59 19.18 1.74
C THR A 106 2.56 20.29 2.01
N VAL A 107 2.35 20.63 3.27
CA VAL A 107 1.46 21.71 3.71
C VAL A 107 2.21 22.70 4.58
N SER A 108 2.14 23.99 4.23
CA SER A 108 2.78 25.06 4.99
C SER A 108 2.03 25.39 6.28
N LYS A 109 2.75 25.66 7.36
CA LYS A 109 2.22 26.18 8.64
C LYS A 109 2.52 27.66 8.78
N PRO A 110 1.59 28.47 9.32
CA PRO A 110 0.26 28.09 9.82
C PRO A 110 -0.72 27.75 8.70
N THR A 111 -1.65 26.82 8.98
CA THR A 111 -2.67 26.38 8.03
C THR A 111 -4.06 26.42 8.64
N THR A 112 -5.08 26.51 7.80
CA THR A 112 -6.48 26.50 8.22
C THR A 112 -7.06 25.08 8.27
N ALA A 113 -8.11 24.87 9.06
CA ALA A 113 -8.84 23.60 9.07
C ALA A 113 -9.40 23.23 7.69
N GLN A 114 -9.78 24.22 6.88
CA GLN A 114 -10.27 24.00 5.52
C GLN A 114 -9.18 23.43 4.61
N ILE A 115 -8.00 24.05 4.58
CA ILE A 115 -6.85 23.57 3.78
C ILE A 115 -6.47 22.16 4.24
N MET A 116 -6.42 21.91 5.54
CA MET A 116 -6.10 20.60 6.08
C MET A 116 -7.12 19.55 5.67
N THR A 117 -8.42 19.85 5.75
CA THR A 117 -9.48 18.94 5.31
C THR A 117 -9.39 18.62 3.82
N GLN A 118 -9.10 19.62 2.99
CA GLN A 118 -8.89 19.41 1.54
C GLN A 118 -7.67 18.55 1.27
N SER A 119 -6.55 18.81 1.96
CA SER A 119 -5.32 18.02 1.86
C SER A 119 -5.53 16.56 2.27
N LEU A 120 -6.27 16.31 3.36
CA LEU A 120 -6.61 14.96 3.80
C LEU A 120 -7.53 14.24 2.79
N ARG A 121 -8.47 14.94 2.17
CA ARG A 121 -9.31 14.36 1.10
C ARG A 121 -8.49 13.99 -0.12
N LEU A 122 -7.59 14.88 -0.55
CA LEU A 122 -6.69 14.62 -1.67
C LEU A 122 -5.80 13.43 -1.38
N LEU A 123 -5.17 13.39 -0.20
CA LEU A 123 -4.29 12.32 0.22
C LEU A 123 -5.00 10.95 0.22
N ARG A 124 -6.22 10.89 0.76
CA ARG A 124 -7.04 9.67 0.72
C ARG A 124 -7.35 9.22 -0.71
N SER A 125 -7.77 10.16 -1.56
CA SER A 125 -8.11 9.86 -2.96
C SER A 125 -6.91 9.32 -3.72
N THR A 126 -5.74 9.91 -3.50
CA THR A 126 -4.47 9.45 -4.10
C THR A 126 -4.09 8.07 -3.57
N ARG A 127 -4.16 7.84 -2.25
CA ARG A 127 -3.89 6.53 -1.65
C ARG A 127 -4.83 5.44 -2.19
N GLU A 128 -6.11 5.74 -2.31
CA GLU A 128 -7.08 4.80 -2.87
C GLU A 128 -6.82 4.47 -4.33
N ARG A 129 -6.43 5.45 -5.14
CA ARG A 129 -6.00 5.23 -6.52
C ARG A 129 -4.79 4.32 -6.60
N LEU A 130 -3.75 4.57 -5.79
CA LEU A 130 -2.54 3.74 -5.73
C LEU A 130 -2.89 2.31 -5.32
N ARG A 131 -3.69 2.12 -4.29
CA ARG A 131 -4.15 0.80 -3.84
C ARG A 131 -4.85 0.00 -4.94
N ARG A 132 -5.71 0.66 -5.72
CA ARG A 132 -6.37 0.01 -6.88
C ARG A 132 -5.38 -0.40 -7.95
N MET A 133 -4.34 0.40 -8.17
CA MET A 133 -3.26 0.04 -9.09
C MET A 133 -2.45 -1.16 -8.55
N GLU A 134 -2.07 -1.15 -7.29
CA GLU A 134 -1.39 -2.26 -6.61
C GLU A 134 -2.19 -3.58 -6.73
N GLN A 135 -3.51 -3.53 -6.49
CA GLN A 135 -4.37 -4.70 -6.62
C GLN A 135 -4.45 -5.23 -8.05
N LYS A 136 -4.53 -4.33 -9.05
CA LYS A 136 -4.52 -4.74 -10.46
C LYS A 136 -3.20 -5.41 -10.82
N THR A 137 -2.07 -4.82 -10.41
CA THR A 137 -0.73 -5.38 -10.65
C THR A 137 -0.59 -6.76 -10.01
N ALA A 138 -0.94 -6.92 -8.73
CA ALA A 138 -0.90 -8.21 -8.04
C ALA A 138 -1.81 -9.27 -8.71
N THR A 139 -2.95 -8.85 -9.27
CA THR A 139 -3.82 -9.76 -10.03
C THR A 139 -3.19 -10.21 -11.34
N LEU A 140 -2.53 -9.30 -12.05
CA LEU A 140 -1.81 -9.61 -13.30
C LEU A 140 -0.62 -10.53 -13.03
N GLU A 141 0.16 -10.25 -12.00
CA GLU A 141 1.29 -11.09 -11.57
C GLU A 141 0.85 -12.52 -11.26
N ARG A 142 -0.26 -12.69 -10.51
CA ARG A 142 -0.82 -14.02 -10.23
C ARG A 142 -1.24 -14.75 -11.49
N LYS A 143 -1.88 -14.06 -12.44
CA LYS A 143 -2.27 -14.66 -13.73
C LYS A 143 -1.05 -15.06 -14.56
N MET A 144 0.00 -14.22 -14.59
CA MET A 144 1.24 -14.54 -15.31
C MET A 144 1.94 -15.76 -14.69
N GLU A 145 1.96 -15.85 -13.36
CA GLU A 145 2.54 -17.01 -12.66
C GLU A 145 1.72 -18.28 -12.91
N GLU A 146 0.38 -18.19 -12.89
CA GLU A 146 -0.48 -19.32 -13.27
C GLU A 146 -0.18 -19.82 -14.68
N ILE A 147 -0.06 -18.90 -15.65
CA ILE A 147 0.28 -19.25 -17.04
C ILE A 147 1.64 -19.95 -17.13
N ARG A 148 2.64 -19.47 -16.39
CA ARG A 148 3.99 -20.09 -16.36
C ARG A 148 3.93 -21.50 -15.81
N ILE A 149 3.26 -21.72 -14.69
CA ILE A 149 3.12 -23.03 -14.04
C ILE A 149 2.37 -23.99 -14.96
N VAL A 150 1.24 -23.58 -15.54
CA VAL A 150 0.46 -24.41 -16.48
C VAL A 150 1.26 -24.75 -17.74
N ASN A 151 1.99 -23.79 -18.30
CA ASN A 151 2.83 -24.07 -19.47
C ASN A 151 3.96 -25.04 -19.14
N ARG A 152 4.60 -24.91 -18.00
CA ARG A 152 5.63 -25.85 -17.55
C ARG A 152 5.06 -27.28 -17.40
N ALA A 153 3.87 -27.41 -16.80
CA ALA A 153 3.20 -28.73 -16.71
C ALA A 153 2.81 -29.29 -18.09
N LYS A 154 2.36 -28.45 -19.05
CA LYS A 154 2.11 -28.89 -20.42
C LYS A 154 3.37 -29.43 -21.05
N TRP A 155 4.51 -28.72 -20.96
CA TRP A 155 5.78 -29.17 -21.49
C TRP A 155 6.17 -30.55 -20.93
N MET A 156 6.01 -30.77 -19.63
CA MET A 156 6.27 -32.04 -19.00
C MET A 156 5.37 -33.17 -19.56
N LEU A 157 4.08 -32.90 -19.73
CA LEU A 157 3.15 -33.88 -20.33
C LEU A 157 3.49 -34.21 -21.80
N ILE A 158 3.91 -33.20 -22.57
CA ILE A 158 4.35 -33.38 -23.95
C ILE A 158 5.59 -34.29 -24.00
N ASP A 159 6.57 -33.96 -23.13
CA ASP A 159 7.85 -34.74 -23.13
C ASP A 159 7.67 -36.18 -22.65
N ARG A 160 6.92 -36.40 -21.56
CA ARG A 160 6.76 -37.73 -20.96
C ARG A 160 5.72 -38.62 -21.62
N LEU A 161 4.61 -38.02 -22.06
CA LEU A 161 3.46 -38.77 -22.60
C LEU A 161 3.33 -38.62 -24.11
N HIS A 162 4.26 -37.91 -24.76
CA HIS A 162 4.25 -37.65 -26.21
C HIS A 162 2.92 -37.03 -26.69
N LEU A 163 2.27 -36.23 -25.84
CA LEU A 163 1.03 -35.54 -26.18
C LEU A 163 1.32 -34.30 -27.03
N THR A 164 0.36 -33.92 -27.84
CA THR A 164 0.34 -32.58 -28.47
C THR A 164 0.03 -31.50 -27.42
N GLU A 165 0.36 -30.25 -27.74
CA GLU A 165 0.04 -29.13 -26.84
C GLU A 165 -1.46 -29.04 -26.50
N GLN A 166 -2.31 -29.29 -27.50
CA GLN A 166 -3.76 -29.28 -27.34
C GLN A 166 -4.24 -30.41 -26.41
N GLU A 167 -3.69 -31.60 -26.53
CA GLU A 167 -4.02 -32.73 -25.67
C GLU A 167 -3.56 -32.50 -24.23
N ALA A 168 -2.34 -31.99 -24.03
CA ALA A 168 -1.84 -31.63 -22.71
C ALA A 168 -2.71 -30.53 -22.03
N HIS A 169 -3.10 -29.53 -22.81
CA HIS A 169 -4.00 -28.48 -22.32
C HIS A 169 -5.37 -29.04 -21.90
N ARG A 170 -6.00 -29.84 -22.77
CA ARG A 170 -7.29 -30.48 -22.47
C ARG A 170 -7.22 -31.41 -21.25
N LEU A 171 -6.12 -32.12 -21.09
CA LEU A 171 -5.91 -33.03 -19.96
C LEU A 171 -5.89 -32.24 -18.62
N ILE A 172 -5.17 -31.10 -18.57
CA ILE A 172 -5.13 -30.25 -17.40
C ILE A 172 -6.51 -29.64 -17.11
N GLU A 173 -7.20 -29.13 -18.14
CA GLU A 173 -8.54 -28.57 -17.99
C GLU A 173 -9.56 -29.61 -17.49
N LYS A 174 -9.60 -30.78 -18.09
CA LYS A 174 -10.49 -31.87 -17.71
C LYS A 174 -10.27 -32.25 -16.24
N ARG A 175 -9.02 -32.49 -15.83
CA ARG A 175 -8.70 -32.83 -14.43
C ARG A 175 -9.11 -31.72 -13.46
N ALA A 176 -8.93 -30.44 -13.84
CA ALA A 176 -9.35 -29.31 -13.03
C ALA A 176 -10.88 -29.26 -12.87
N MET A 177 -11.62 -29.50 -13.95
CA MET A 177 -13.09 -29.56 -13.92
C MET A 177 -13.59 -30.75 -13.11
N ASP A 178 -13.08 -31.95 -13.34
CA ASP A 178 -13.50 -33.18 -12.68
C ASP A 178 -13.30 -33.10 -11.14
N ARG A 179 -12.27 -32.37 -10.70
CA ARG A 179 -11.95 -32.20 -9.27
C ARG A 179 -12.42 -30.86 -8.67
N CYS A 180 -13.06 -30.01 -9.46
CA CYS A 180 -13.50 -28.66 -9.04
C CYS A 180 -12.36 -27.81 -8.43
N VAL A 181 -11.16 -27.90 -9.01
CA VAL A 181 -9.98 -27.11 -8.61
C VAL A 181 -9.47 -26.22 -9.75
N THR A 182 -8.54 -25.31 -9.45
CA THR A 182 -7.94 -24.48 -10.50
C THR A 182 -6.93 -25.28 -11.34
N ARG A 183 -6.71 -24.86 -12.60
CA ARG A 183 -5.68 -25.44 -13.48
C ARG A 183 -4.28 -25.36 -12.85
N ARG A 184 -4.03 -24.32 -12.04
CA ARG A 184 -2.79 -24.18 -11.29
C ARG A 184 -2.55 -25.36 -10.35
N VAL A 185 -3.54 -25.79 -9.58
CA VAL A 185 -3.43 -26.93 -8.65
C VAL A 185 -3.06 -28.19 -9.39
N ILE A 186 -3.75 -28.49 -10.51
CA ILE A 186 -3.42 -29.65 -11.33
C ILE A 186 -2.01 -29.57 -11.92
N ALA A 187 -1.61 -28.39 -12.36
CA ALA A 187 -0.27 -28.17 -12.91
C ALA A 187 0.83 -28.33 -11.85
N GLU A 188 0.61 -27.82 -10.64
CA GLU A 188 1.53 -28.01 -9.50
C GLU A 188 1.66 -29.49 -9.10
N GLU A 189 0.57 -30.26 -9.13
CA GLU A 189 0.59 -31.72 -8.88
C GLU A 189 1.41 -32.46 -9.98
N ILE A 190 1.15 -32.16 -11.25
CA ILE A 190 1.92 -32.75 -12.37
C ILE A 190 3.41 -32.46 -12.22
N LEU A 191 3.77 -31.24 -11.79
CA LEU A 191 5.16 -30.87 -11.58
C LEU A 191 5.76 -31.49 -10.31
N ALA A 192 4.96 -31.82 -9.29
CA ALA A 192 5.41 -32.51 -8.08
C ALA A 192 5.71 -33.99 -8.30
N ASP A 193 5.04 -34.63 -9.27
CA ASP A 193 5.29 -36.01 -9.65
C ASP A 193 6.64 -36.20 -10.40
N GLU A 194 7.47 -35.17 -10.45
CA GLU A 194 8.85 -35.17 -11.00
C GLU A 194 9.88 -35.82 -10.07
N LYS A 195 9.51 -36.18 -8.83
CA LYS A 195 10.35 -36.89 -7.86
C LYS A 195 10.02 -38.39 -7.84
#